data_b82629930ce3cc11cd92d06ea7c98d08
#
_entry.id   b82629930ce3cc11cd92d06ea7c98d08
#
_cell.length_a   1.000
_cell.length_b   1.000
_cell.length_c   1.000
_cell.angle_alpha   90.00
_cell.angle_beta   90.00
_cell.angle_gamma   90.00
#
_symmetry.space_group_name_H-M   'P 1'
#
loop_
_entity.id
_entity.type
_entity.pdbx_description
1 polymer ?
#
loop_
_entity_poly.entity_id
_entity_poly.type
_entity_poly.pdbx_seq_one_letter_code
_entity_poly.pdbx_strand_id
1 'polypeptide(L)'
;MFGSCKIKNLTESKSEKIIKKAVEKHGGKNYEKFDVSFNFRAFKVRLKQDGENYRFERVTQDSTNNQIKDILTNSSFERQINGEKIVLSEKDFSKYKEGINSIAYFVLLPYKLLDAAVISEYIGNEVLEGKKYNKITVKFKKEGGGKDHDDVFCYWFNEETNTMDFLAYDNGGPRFRKALNRKEVGGIIFQDYENYEILDKNIPTTEYDKAFKNGKAKLLSKIEQTNYLDNK
;
A
#
# COMPACT_ATOMS: atom_id res chain seq x y z
N MET A 1 -17.12 37.67 -28.66
CA MET A 1 -16.11 36.63 -28.84
C MET A 1 -16.27 35.64 -27.70
N PHE A 2 -16.86 34.48 -27.98
CA PHE A 2 -16.99 33.43 -26.96
C PHE A 2 -15.74 32.56 -27.02
N GLY A 3 -14.90 32.65 -25.98
CA GLY A 3 -13.74 31.79 -25.83
C GLY A 3 -14.17 30.34 -25.55
N SER A 4 -14.01 29.49 -26.55
CA SER A 4 -14.19 28.03 -26.40
C SER A 4 -13.14 27.48 -25.41
N CYS A 5 -13.56 27.20 -24.21
CA CYS A 5 -12.75 26.46 -23.26
C CYS A 5 -12.58 25.03 -23.79
N LYS A 6 -11.45 24.73 -24.43
CA LYS A 6 -11.08 23.37 -24.84
C LYS A 6 -10.90 22.56 -23.56
N ILE A 7 -11.88 21.74 -23.21
CA ILE A 7 -11.72 20.64 -22.26
C ILE A 7 -10.67 19.72 -22.88
N LYS A 8 -9.44 19.75 -22.36
CA LYS A 8 -8.44 18.74 -22.68
C LYS A 8 -9.02 17.41 -22.16
N ASN A 9 -9.50 16.57 -23.07
CA ASN A 9 -9.67 15.16 -22.79
C ASN A 9 -8.27 14.62 -22.45
N LEU A 10 -7.94 14.56 -21.15
CA LEU A 10 -6.75 13.89 -20.66
C LEU A 10 -6.95 12.40 -20.95
N THR A 11 -6.33 11.93 -22.02
CA THR A 11 -6.29 10.49 -22.31
C THR A 11 -5.51 9.82 -21.19
N GLU A 12 -6.14 8.82 -20.57
CA GLU A 12 -5.56 8.02 -19.52
C GLU A 12 -4.20 7.45 -19.93
N SER A 13 -3.19 7.62 -19.09
CA SER A 13 -1.82 7.16 -19.36
C SER A 13 -1.74 5.62 -19.36
N LYS A 14 -0.64 5.08 -19.89
CA LYS A 14 -0.41 3.62 -19.88
C LYS A 14 -0.29 3.09 -18.45
N SER A 15 0.35 3.83 -17.54
CA SER A 15 0.49 3.45 -16.13
C SER A 15 -0.88 3.39 -15.43
N GLU A 16 -1.71 4.41 -15.60
CA GLU A 16 -3.06 4.44 -15.03
C GLU A 16 -3.93 3.26 -15.49
N LYS A 17 -3.87 2.92 -16.79
CA LYS A 17 -4.60 1.76 -17.33
C LYS A 17 -4.17 0.43 -16.70
N ILE A 18 -2.86 0.25 -16.48
CA ILE A 18 -2.31 -0.95 -15.85
C ILE A 18 -2.74 -1.03 -14.40
N ILE A 19 -2.61 0.08 -13.65
CA ILE A 19 -3.03 0.17 -12.25
C ILE A 19 -4.52 -0.14 -12.11
N LYS A 20 -5.38 0.44 -12.94
CA LYS A 20 -6.83 0.17 -12.92
C LYS A 20 -7.16 -1.29 -13.17
N LYS A 21 -6.50 -1.95 -14.14
CA LYS A 21 -6.68 -3.39 -14.37
C LYS A 21 -6.27 -4.22 -13.16
N ALA A 22 -5.19 -3.83 -12.48
CA ALA A 22 -4.76 -4.51 -11.27
C ALA A 22 -5.74 -4.29 -10.11
N VAL A 23 -6.27 -3.08 -9.94
CA VAL A 23 -7.30 -2.79 -8.94
C VAL A 23 -8.57 -3.60 -9.22
N GLU A 24 -9.01 -3.65 -10.48
CA GLU A 24 -10.16 -4.46 -10.88
C GLU A 24 -9.93 -5.95 -10.55
N LYS A 25 -8.73 -6.47 -10.85
CA LYS A 25 -8.35 -7.85 -10.52
C LYS A 25 -8.33 -8.13 -9.02
N HIS A 26 -7.90 -7.16 -8.21
CA HIS A 26 -7.75 -7.34 -6.76
C HIS A 26 -9.02 -7.10 -5.95
N GLY A 27 -10.08 -6.55 -6.54
CA GLY A 27 -11.34 -6.34 -5.81
C GLY A 27 -12.34 -5.43 -6.51
N GLY A 28 -11.88 -4.58 -7.43
CA GLY A 28 -12.75 -3.70 -8.22
C GLY A 28 -13.69 -2.88 -7.33
N LYS A 29 -15.00 -3.00 -7.58
CA LYS A 29 -16.04 -2.29 -6.83
C LYS A 29 -16.13 -2.66 -5.34
N ASN A 30 -15.57 -3.82 -4.94
CA ASN A 30 -15.60 -4.19 -3.52
C ASN A 30 -14.78 -3.24 -2.64
N TYR A 31 -13.83 -2.50 -3.22
CA TYR A 31 -13.11 -1.45 -2.50
C TYR A 31 -13.99 -0.24 -2.12
N GLU A 32 -15.12 -0.04 -2.78
CA GLU A 32 -16.05 1.04 -2.43
C GLU A 32 -16.77 0.78 -1.10
N LYS A 33 -16.95 -0.51 -0.76
CA LYS A 33 -17.60 -0.89 0.50
C LYS A 33 -17.09 -2.22 1.01
N PHE A 34 -16.34 -2.17 2.11
CA PHE A 34 -15.84 -3.36 2.80
C PHE A 34 -15.69 -3.09 4.32
N ASP A 35 -15.65 -4.16 5.09
CA ASP A 35 -15.34 -4.14 6.52
C ASP A 35 -14.59 -5.44 6.86
N VAL A 36 -13.27 -5.38 6.93
CA VAL A 36 -12.42 -6.56 7.14
C VAL A 36 -11.51 -6.38 8.34
N SER A 37 -11.31 -7.47 9.08
CA SER A 37 -10.36 -7.53 10.19
C SER A 37 -9.33 -8.63 9.94
N PHE A 38 -8.12 -8.44 10.43
CA PHE A 38 -7.03 -9.42 10.34
C PHE A 38 -5.94 -9.13 11.37
N ASN A 39 -5.05 -10.07 11.58
CA ASN A 39 -3.83 -9.85 12.34
C ASN A 39 -2.70 -9.44 11.38
N PHE A 40 -1.98 -8.38 11.72
CA PHE A 40 -0.81 -7.88 11.01
C PHE A 40 0.33 -7.67 12.01
N ARG A 41 1.31 -8.57 12.00
CA ARG A 41 2.38 -8.57 13.03
C ARG A 41 1.77 -8.62 14.45
N ALA A 42 2.11 -7.64 15.30
CA ALA A 42 1.59 -7.51 16.67
C ALA A 42 0.23 -6.79 16.76
N PHE A 43 -0.37 -6.42 15.65
CA PHE A 43 -1.60 -5.65 15.63
C PHE A 43 -2.80 -6.49 15.18
N LYS A 44 -3.95 -6.29 15.85
CA LYS A 44 -5.25 -6.59 15.28
C LYS A 44 -5.70 -5.36 14.50
N VAL A 45 -5.96 -5.52 13.22
CA VAL A 45 -6.31 -4.42 12.30
C VAL A 45 -7.74 -4.62 11.82
N ARG A 46 -8.50 -3.53 11.74
CA ARG A 46 -9.79 -3.48 11.05
C ARG A 46 -9.79 -2.32 10.07
N LEU A 47 -10.11 -2.61 8.83
CA LEU A 47 -10.24 -1.64 7.76
C LEU A 47 -11.69 -1.64 7.28
N LYS A 48 -12.35 -0.49 7.41
CA LYS A 48 -13.72 -0.27 6.93
C LYS A 48 -13.74 0.88 5.95
N GLN A 49 -14.43 0.68 4.83
CA GLN A 49 -14.72 1.67 3.79
C GLN A 49 -16.23 1.65 3.50
N ASP A 50 -16.84 2.82 3.31
CA ASP A 50 -18.22 2.99 2.88
C ASP A 50 -18.30 4.25 2.01
N GLY A 51 -18.21 4.07 0.69
CA GLY A 51 -18.02 5.14 -0.27
C GLY A 51 -16.71 5.89 -0.03
N GLU A 52 -16.80 7.19 0.18
CA GLU A 52 -15.63 8.03 0.48
C GLU A 52 -15.20 7.97 1.95
N ASN A 53 -16.03 7.41 2.84
CA ASN A 53 -15.75 7.37 4.25
C ASN A 53 -14.98 6.12 4.64
N TYR A 54 -13.89 6.30 5.38
CA TYR A 54 -13.14 5.19 5.93
C TYR A 54 -12.97 5.31 7.45
N ARG A 55 -12.82 4.15 8.07
CA ARG A 55 -12.41 3.99 9.47
C ARG A 55 -11.43 2.84 9.58
N PHE A 56 -10.18 3.16 9.88
CA PHE A 56 -9.11 2.19 10.09
C PHE A 56 -8.77 2.13 11.57
N GLU A 57 -8.66 0.92 12.09
CA GLU A 57 -8.33 0.67 13.48
C GLU A 57 -7.16 -0.29 13.58
N ARG A 58 -6.27 -0.05 14.52
CA ARG A 58 -5.28 -1.03 14.94
C ARG A 58 -5.25 -1.13 16.46
N VAL A 59 -5.16 -2.36 16.97
CA VAL A 59 -5.14 -2.66 18.39
C VAL A 59 -3.91 -3.48 18.70
N THR A 60 -3.22 -3.14 19.78
CA THR A 60 -2.11 -3.91 20.36
C THR A 60 -2.15 -3.82 21.87
N GLN A 61 -1.26 -4.55 22.55
CA GLN A 61 -1.02 -4.41 23.97
C GLN A 61 0.39 -3.88 24.21
N ASP A 62 0.57 -3.07 25.25
CA ASP A 62 1.88 -2.69 25.72
C ASP A 62 2.49 -3.71 26.69
N SER A 63 3.68 -3.44 27.21
CA SER A 63 4.40 -4.33 28.15
C SER A 63 3.70 -4.47 29.51
N THR A 64 2.74 -3.62 29.82
CA THR A 64 1.95 -3.63 31.05
C THR A 64 0.53 -4.17 30.81
N ASN A 65 0.28 -4.78 29.63
CA ASN A 65 -1.00 -5.33 29.19
C ASN A 65 -2.13 -4.29 28.99
N ASN A 66 -1.82 -2.98 28.92
CA ASN A 66 -2.80 -2.01 28.52
C ASN A 66 -3.14 -2.21 27.04
N GLN A 67 -4.43 -2.17 26.72
CA GLN A 67 -4.87 -2.17 25.34
C GLN A 67 -4.67 -0.78 24.73
N ILE A 68 -3.88 -0.70 23.67
CA ILE A 68 -3.68 0.51 22.86
C ILE A 68 -4.50 0.36 21.58
N LYS A 69 -5.39 1.31 21.32
CA LYS A 69 -6.20 1.37 20.11
C LYS A 69 -6.00 2.69 19.39
N ASP A 70 -5.58 2.63 18.13
CA ASP A 70 -5.52 3.76 17.21
C ASP A 70 -6.69 3.71 16.24
N ILE A 71 -7.32 4.85 16.00
CA ILE A 71 -8.45 5.01 15.10
C ILE A 71 -8.16 6.17 14.16
N LEU A 72 -8.17 5.88 12.85
CA LEU A 72 -7.99 6.86 11.78
C LEU A 72 -9.25 6.92 10.92
N THR A 73 -9.76 8.13 10.71
CA THR A 73 -10.87 8.42 9.80
C THR A 73 -10.47 9.50 8.79
N ASN A 74 -11.36 9.86 7.87
CA ASN A 74 -11.15 10.96 6.94
C ASN A 74 -10.75 12.28 7.63
N SER A 75 -11.36 12.57 8.80
CA SER A 75 -11.26 13.87 9.46
C SER A 75 -10.47 13.85 10.77
N SER A 76 -10.17 12.67 11.33
CA SER A 76 -9.60 12.59 12.67
C SER A 76 -8.65 11.41 12.85
N PHE A 77 -7.75 11.56 13.80
CA PHE A 77 -6.98 10.47 14.40
C PHE A 77 -7.12 10.57 15.92
N GLU A 78 -7.33 9.43 16.57
CA GLU A 78 -7.28 9.34 18.03
C GLU A 78 -6.58 8.08 18.50
N ARG A 79 -5.97 8.14 19.68
CA ARG A 79 -5.43 7.00 20.41
C ARG A 79 -6.19 6.84 21.72
N GLN A 80 -6.52 5.60 22.02
CA GLN A 80 -7.13 5.19 23.27
C GLN A 80 -6.21 4.24 24.02
N ILE A 81 -6.19 4.33 25.36
CA ILE A 81 -5.56 3.34 26.25
C ILE A 81 -6.67 2.82 27.17
N ASN A 82 -6.90 1.51 27.15
CA ASN A 82 -7.98 0.84 27.89
C ASN A 82 -9.38 1.48 27.65
N GLY A 83 -9.61 1.96 26.42
CA GLY A 83 -10.86 2.60 26.00
C GLY A 83 -10.93 4.10 26.26
N GLU A 84 -10.01 4.68 27.02
CA GLU A 84 -9.97 6.11 27.31
C GLU A 84 -9.11 6.87 26.29
N LYS A 85 -9.66 7.92 25.69
CA LYS A 85 -8.95 8.79 24.77
C LYS A 85 -7.85 9.56 25.49
N ILE A 86 -6.63 9.53 24.93
CA ILE A 86 -5.50 10.26 25.49
C ILE A 86 -5.11 11.47 24.64
N VAL A 87 -4.55 12.50 25.29
CA VAL A 87 -3.95 13.65 24.61
C VAL A 87 -2.53 13.29 24.19
N LEU A 88 -2.20 13.53 22.93
CA LEU A 88 -0.89 13.25 22.35
C LEU A 88 -0.12 14.55 22.11
N SER A 89 1.21 14.47 22.20
CA SER A 89 2.08 15.51 21.63
C SER A 89 1.92 15.54 20.10
N GLU A 90 2.19 16.67 19.45
CA GLU A 90 2.15 16.77 17.98
C GLU A 90 3.01 15.71 17.29
N LYS A 91 4.20 15.46 17.85
CA LYS A 91 5.13 14.43 17.36
C LYS A 91 4.53 13.03 17.43
N ASP A 92 3.93 12.66 18.56
CA ASP A 92 3.34 11.34 18.75
C ASP A 92 2.04 11.20 17.93
N PHE A 93 1.24 12.24 17.85
CA PHE A 93 0.06 12.30 16.99
C PHE A 93 0.44 11.98 15.53
N SER A 94 1.41 12.69 14.98
CA SER A 94 1.90 12.46 13.61
C SER A 94 2.43 11.03 13.44
N LYS A 95 3.32 10.59 14.35
CA LYS A 95 3.93 9.25 14.33
C LYS A 95 2.90 8.13 14.33
N TYR A 96 1.90 8.19 15.19
CA TYR A 96 0.93 7.11 15.32
C TYR A 96 -0.12 7.15 14.19
N LYS A 97 -0.53 8.33 13.76
CA LYS A 97 -1.37 8.53 12.59
C LYS A 97 -0.73 7.96 11.33
N GLU A 98 0.54 8.29 11.09
CA GLU A 98 1.31 7.75 9.96
C GLU A 98 1.44 6.23 10.05
N GLY A 99 1.67 5.70 11.25
CA GLY A 99 1.83 4.26 11.44
C GLY A 99 0.59 3.45 11.07
N ILE A 100 -0.62 3.89 11.40
CA ILE A 100 -1.84 3.19 10.97
C ILE A 100 -2.15 3.43 9.49
N ASN A 101 -1.91 4.64 8.99
CA ASN A 101 -2.09 4.96 7.57
C ASN A 101 -1.19 4.11 6.68
N SER A 102 0.09 3.93 7.06
CA SER A 102 1.04 3.09 6.32
C SER A 102 0.62 1.63 6.26
N ILE A 103 0.05 1.08 7.34
CA ILE A 103 -0.50 -0.28 7.33
C ILE A 103 -1.66 -0.38 6.34
N ALA A 104 -2.63 0.54 6.43
CA ALA A 104 -3.79 0.54 5.55
C ALA A 104 -3.39 0.72 4.09
N TYR A 105 -2.47 1.66 3.81
CA TYR A 105 -1.95 1.89 2.47
C TYR A 105 -1.33 0.61 1.89
N PHE A 106 -0.42 -0.01 2.64
CA PHE A 106 0.29 -1.22 2.22
C PHE A 106 -0.64 -2.40 1.96
N VAL A 107 -1.60 -2.63 2.87
CA VAL A 107 -2.52 -3.77 2.80
C VAL A 107 -3.55 -3.62 1.67
N LEU A 108 -3.95 -2.38 1.36
CA LEU A 108 -4.92 -2.08 0.32
C LEU A 108 -4.29 -1.86 -1.06
N LEU A 109 -2.97 -2.12 -1.24
CA LEU A 109 -2.40 -2.14 -2.58
C LEU A 109 -3.02 -3.26 -3.43
N PRO A 110 -3.25 -3.03 -4.73
CA PRO A 110 -2.92 -1.85 -5.52
C PRO A 110 -3.98 -0.72 -5.48
N TYR A 111 -5.10 -0.85 -4.77
CA TYR A 111 -6.18 0.14 -4.74
C TYR A 111 -5.69 1.55 -4.38
N LYS A 112 -4.77 1.64 -3.44
CA LYS A 112 -4.17 2.91 -2.99
C LYS A 112 -3.34 3.64 -4.07
N LEU A 113 -3.02 2.98 -5.17
CA LEU A 113 -2.37 3.63 -6.31
C LEU A 113 -3.34 4.46 -7.18
N LEU A 114 -4.64 4.48 -6.84
CA LEU A 114 -5.62 5.37 -7.44
C LEU A 114 -5.79 6.69 -6.67
N ASP A 115 -5.13 6.85 -5.52
CA ASP A 115 -5.23 8.07 -4.71
C ASP A 115 -4.76 9.31 -5.52
N ALA A 116 -5.43 10.45 -5.34
CA ALA A 116 -5.21 11.67 -6.11
C ALA A 116 -3.77 12.25 -6.00
N ALA A 117 -3.04 11.87 -4.94
CA ALA A 117 -1.65 12.26 -4.75
C ALA A 117 -0.66 11.43 -5.58
N VAL A 118 -1.08 10.32 -6.18
CA VAL A 118 -0.20 9.41 -6.94
C VAL A 118 0.18 10.03 -8.28
N ILE A 119 1.48 9.98 -8.59
CA ILE A 119 2.06 10.28 -9.90
C ILE A 119 2.71 8.99 -10.37
N SER A 120 2.16 8.36 -11.40
CA SER A 120 2.65 7.09 -11.92
C SER A 120 3.25 7.22 -13.31
N GLU A 121 4.34 6.49 -13.57
CA GLU A 121 5.00 6.43 -14.88
C GLU A 121 5.30 4.99 -15.26
N TYR A 122 4.91 4.60 -16.48
CA TYR A 122 5.30 3.32 -17.06
C TYR A 122 6.73 3.40 -17.58
N ILE A 123 7.64 2.57 -17.05
CA ILE A 123 9.06 2.59 -17.38
C ILE A 123 9.53 1.36 -18.18
N GLY A 124 8.63 0.50 -18.62
CA GLY A 124 8.96 -0.66 -19.47
C GLY A 124 8.42 -1.97 -18.95
N ASN A 125 8.93 -3.05 -19.54
CA ASN A 125 8.61 -4.42 -19.16
C ASN A 125 9.83 -5.10 -18.59
N GLU A 126 9.63 -6.11 -17.75
CA GLU A 126 10.69 -6.94 -17.19
C GLU A 126 10.23 -8.40 -17.11
N VAL A 127 11.18 -9.33 -17.16
CA VAL A 127 10.92 -10.76 -16.94
C VAL A 127 11.49 -11.15 -15.58
N LEU A 128 10.64 -11.58 -14.67
CA LEU A 128 10.98 -12.08 -13.34
C LEU A 128 10.42 -13.50 -13.18
N GLU A 129 11.26 -14.43 -12.77
CA GLU A 129 10.87 -15.82 -12.56
C GLU A 129 10.08 -16.43 -13.75
N GLY A 130 10.48 -16.09 -14.99
CA GLY A 130 9.85 -16.57 -16.23
C GLY A 130 8.53 -15.91 -16.61
N LYS A 131 8.04 -14.94 -15.86
CA LYS A 131 6.81 -14.21 -16.14
C LYS A 131 7.11 -12.77 -16.58
N LYS A 132 6.25 -12.22 -17.45
CA LYS A 132 6.36 -10.83 -17.92
C LYS A 132 5.58 -9.86 -17.02
N TYR A 133 6.20 -8.73 -16.74
CA TYR A 133 5.65 -7.69 -15.88
C TYR A 133 5.73 -6.32 -16.52
N ASN A 134 4.67 -5.55 -16.40
CA ASN A 134 4.70 -4.11 -16.60
C ASN A 134 5.32 -3.46 -15.37
N LYS A 135 6.31 -2.61 -15.57
CA LYS A 135 7.05 -1.91 -14.52
C LYS A 135 6.63 -0.45 -14.46
N ILE A 136 6.24 -0.02 -13.29
CA ILE A 136 5.69 1.33 -13.04
C ILE A 136 6.41 1.94 -11.85
N THR A 137 6.89 3.18 -12.01
CA THR A 137 7.33 4.01 -10.89
C THR A 137 6.18 4.85 -10.38
N VAL A 138 6.19 5.09 -9.08
CA VAL A 138 5.23 5.94 -8.38
C VAL A 138 5.99 6.91 -7.48
N LYS A 139 5.59 8.18 -7.55
CA LYS A 139 5.90 9.25 -6.61
C LYS A 139 4.60 9.85 -6.11
N PHE A 140 4.69 10.69 -5.10
CA PHE A 140 3.52 11.38 -4.58
C PHE A 140 3.65 12.88 -4.74
N LYS A 141 2.52 13.55 -4.95
CA LYS A 141 2.47 15.01 -4.86
C LYS A 141 2.77 15.43 -3.42
N LYS A 142 3.35 16.62 -3.25
CA LYS A 142 3.61 17.18 -1.91
C LYS A 142 2.31 17.30 -1.10
N GLU A 143 1.22 17.72 -1.77
CA GLU A 143 -0.13 17.77 -1.18
C GLU A 143 -0.75 16.37 -1.19
N GLY A 144 -0.95 15.81 0.00
CA GLY A 144 -1.53 14.48 0.19
C GLY A 144 -0.55 13.31 0.13
N GLY A 145 0.71 13.52 -0.26
CA GLY A 145 1.73 12.46 -0.38
C GLY A 145 2.45 12.11 0.92
N GLY A 146 2.23 12.88 1.98
CA GLY A 146 2.90 12.62 3.26
C GLY A 146 4.38 13.01 3.26
N LYS A 147 5.14 12.46 4.21
CA LYS A 147 6.57 12.75 4.37
C LYS A 147 7.43 12.14 3.25
N ASP A 148 6.99 11.03 2.71
CA ASP A 148 7.73 10.22 1.75
C ASP A 148 7.39 10.61 0.29
N HIS A 149 6.91 11.84 0.07
CA HIS A 149 6.44 12.29 -1.24
C HIS A 149 7.55 12.34 -2.31
N ASP A 150 8.81 12.55 -1.92
CA ASP A 150 9.96 12.56 -2.82
C ASP A 150 10.52 11.14 -3.11
N ASP A 151 10.08 10.14 -2.36
CA ASP A 151 10.55 8.77 -2.54
C ASP A 151 10.03 8.16 -3.83
N VAL A 152 10.87 7.33 -4.45
CA VAL A 152 10.49 6.57 -5.65
C VAL A 152 10.13 5.16 -5.26
N PHE A 153 8.86 4.81 -5.47
CA PHE A 153 8.37 3.44 -5.38
C PHE A 153 8.34 2.80 -6.75
N CYS A 154 8.57 1.49 -6.82
CA CYS A 154 8.46 0.75 -8.07
C CYS A 154 7.55 -0.47 -7.88
N TYR A 155 6.67 -0.72 -8.85
CA TYR A 155 5.69 -1.80 -8.82
C TYR A 155 5.76 -2.62 -10.09
N TRP A 156 5.56 -3.94 -9.98
CA TRP A 156 5.54 -4.87 -11.10
C TRP A 156 4.18 -5.55 -11.17
N PHE A 157 3.51 -5.33 -12.28
CA PHE A 157 2.18 -5.87 -12.57
C PHE A 157 2.29 -6.97 -13.61
N ASN A 158 1.85 -8.16 -13.28
CA ASN A 158 1.87 -9.31 -14.16
C ASN A 158 1.00 -9.07 -15.41
N GLU A 159 1.56 -9.27 -16.61
CA GLU A 159 0.86 -8.97 -17.85
C GLU A 159 -0.30 -9.94 -18.13
N GLU A 160 -0.19 -11.18 -17.67
CA GLU A 160 -1.20 -12.22 -17.88
C GLU A 160 -2.34 -12.14 -16.87
N THR A 161 -2.00 -12.03 -15.58
CA THR A 161 -2.97 -12.10 -14.48
C THR A 161 -3.49 -10.74 -14.03
N ASN A 162 -2.83 -9.64 -14.44
CA ASN A 162 -3.03 -8.27 -13.95
C ASN A 162 -2.86 -8.12 -12.42
N THR A 163 -2.17 -9.04 -11.75
CA THR A 163 -1.88 -8.93 -10.31
C THR A 163 -0.62 -8.10 -10.07
N MET A 164 -0.58 -7.40 -8.94
CA MET A 164 0.63 -6.74 -8.44
C MET A 164 1.47 -7.77 -7.69
N ASP A 165 2.58 -8.20 -8.27
CA ASP A 165 3.37 -9.32 -7.73
C ASP A 165 4.62 -8.86 -6.98
N PHE A 166 5.18 -7.69 -7.34
CA PHE A 166 6.35 -7.15 -6.65
C PHE A 166 6.21 -5.65 -6.41
N LEU A 167 6.89 -5.18 -5.39
CA LEU A 167 7.07 -3.75 -5.12
C LEU A 167 8.45 -3.47 -4.51
N ALA A 168 8.95 -2.27 -4.74
CA ALA A 168 10.24 -1.81 -4.25
C ALA A 168 10.16 -0.38 -3.71
N TYR A 169 10.96 -0.09 -2.69
CA TYR A 169 11.13 1.25 -2.12
C TYR A 169 12.43 1.31 -1.29
N ASP A 170 12.88 2.51 -0.96
CA ASP A 170 14.10 2.73 -0.17
C ASP A 170 13.86 3.50 1.15
N ASN A 171 12.62 3.74 1.52
CA ASN A 171 12.30 4.36 2.81
C ASN A 171 12.60 3.40 3.97
N GLY A 172 13.54 3.79 4.84
CA GLY A 172 14.02 2.93 5.93
C GLY A 172 14.91 1.77 5.48
N GLY A 173 15.55 1.92 4.32
CA GLY A 173 16.48 1.00 3.67
C GLY A 173 15.88 0.26 2.48
N PRO A 174 16.73 -0.25 1.58
CA PRO A 174 16.35 -0.82 0.30
C PRO A 174 15.52 -2.10 0.48
N ARG A 175 14.27 -2.06 0.05
CA ARG A 175 13.33 -3.19 0.16
C ARG A 175 12.77 -3.58 -1.19
N PHE A 176 12.80 -4.89 -1.47
CA PHE A 176 12.11 -5.53 -2.56
C PHE A 176 11.16 -6.57 -1.99
N ARG A 177 9.89 -6.51 -2.33
CA ARG A 177 8.88 -7.43 -1.80
C ARG A 177 8.26 -8.24 -2.91
N LYS A 178 8.14 -9.54 -2.68
CA LYS A 178 7.49 -10.50 -3.57
C LYS A 178 6.20 -10.97 -2.92
N ALA A 179 5.08 -10.80 -3.63
CA ALA A 179 3.78 -11.25 -3.16
C ALA A 179 3.67 -12.78 -3.11
N LEU A 180 2.98 -13.27 -2.08
CA LEU A 180 2.64 -14.68 -1.91
C LEU A 180 1.30 -14.84 -1.20
N ASN A 181 0.80 -16.07 -1.10
CA ASN A 181 -0.37 -16.45 -0.27
C ASN A 181 -1.57 -15.50 -0.43
N ARG A 182 -2.06 -15.33 -1.65
CA ARG A 182 -3.26 -14.51 -1.88
C ARG A 182 -4.50 -15.14 -1.26
N LYS A 183 -5.27 -14.32 -0.56
CA LYS A 183 -6.55 -14.69 0.06
C LYS A 183 -7.62 -13.68 -0.34
N GLU A 184 -8.77 -14.16 -0.77
CA GLU A 184 -9.92 -13.32 -1.03
C GLU A 184 -10.80 -13.24 0.22
N VAL A 185 -11.10 -12.01 0.67
CA VAL A 185 -11.96 -11.72 1.82
C VAL A 185 -12.85 -10.53 1.47
N GLY A 186 -14.16 -10.70 1.58
CA GLY A 186 -15.13 -9.66 1.20
C GLY A 186 -15.04 -9.25 -0.28
N GLY A 187 -14.56 -10.15 -1.16
CA GLY A 187 -14.35 -9.88 -2.57
C GLY A 187 -13.08 -9.06 -2.88
N ILE A 188 -12.20 -8.89 -1.90
CA ILE A 188 -10.89 -8.20 -2.06
C ILE A 188 -9.78 -9.23 -1.88
N ILE A 189 -8.81 -9.22 -2.79
CA ILE A 189 -7.61 -10.04 -2.71
C ILE A 189 -6.55 -9.34 -1.86
N PHE A 190 -6.27 -9.92 -0.71
CA PHE A 190 -5.13 -9.58 0.15
C PHE A 190 -3.97 -10.51 -0.13
N GLN A 191 -2.74 -10.08 0.18
CA GLN A 191 -1.55 -10.88 -0.10
C GLN A 191 -0.47 -10.68 0.95
N ASP A 192 0.24 -11.76 1.27
CA ASP A 192 1.45 -11.74 2.07
C ASP A 192 2.66 -11.36 1.19
N TYR A 193 3.81 -11.13 1.82
CA TYR A 193 5.04 -10.79 1.09
C TYR A 193 6.27 -11.44 1.70
N GLU A 194 7.14 -11.94 0.84
CA GLU A 194 8.56 -12.08 1.17
C GLU A 194 9.21 -10.70 1.12
N ASN A 195 9.96 -10.35 2.16
CA ASN A 195 10.60 -9.04 2.31
C ASN A 195 12.11 -9.20 2.19
N TYR A 196 12.65 -8.71 1.09
CA TYR A 196 14.07 -8.78 0.79
C TYR A 196 14.75 -7.42 1.02
N GLU A 197 15.99 -7.45 1.50
CA GLU A 197 16.92 -6.34 1.47
C GLU A 197 17.79 -6.45 0.22
N ILE A 198 17.93 -5.35 -0.51
CA ILE A 198 18.88 -5.26 -1.62
C ILE A 198 20.26 -4.94 -1.03
N LEU A 199 21.26 -5.76 -1.40
CA LEU A 199 22.59 -5.68 -0.79
C LEU A 199 23.40 -4.47 -1.26
N ASP A 200 23.21 -4.05 -2.51
CA ASP A 200 23.82 -2.83 -3.05
C ASP A 200 22.88 -1.64 -2.83
N LYS A 201 23.25 -0.77 -1.88
CA LYS A 201 22.47 0.41 -1.49
C LYS A 201 22.61 1.59 -2.46
N ASN A 202 23.48 1.49 -3.46
CA ASN A 202 23.75 2.59 -4.39
C ASN A 202 22.94 2.51 -5.69
N ILE A 203 22.21 1.43 -5.91
CA ILE A 203 21.35 1.30 -7.08
C ILE A 203 19.96 1.89 -6.84
N PRO A 204 19.30 2.47 -7.85
CA PRO A 204 17.96 3.01 -7.70
C PRO A 204 16.91 1.88 -7.53
N THR A 205 15.78 2.20 -6.91
CA THR A 205 14.64 1.27 -6.72
C THR A 205 14.18 0.61 -8.02
N THR A 206 14.35 1.31 -9.14
CA THR A 206 14.05 0.81 -10.49
C THR A 206 14.96 -0.33 -10.95
N GLU A 207 16.02 -0.67 -10.23
CA GLU A 207 16.94 -1.76 -10.55
C GLU A 207 16.93 -2.91 -9.53
N TYR A 208 16.06 -2.84 -8.52
CA TYR A 208 15.97 -3.87 -7.48
C TYR A 208 15.54 -5.23 -8.03
N ASP A 209 14.74 -5.26 -9.07
CA ASP A 209 14.40 -6.49 -9.81
C ASP A 209 15.63 -7.16 -10.42
N LYS A 210 16.56 -6.39 -10.98
CA LYS A 210 17.81 -6.93 -11.53
C LYS A 210 18.70 -7.49 -10.41
N ALA A 211 18.79 -6.77 -9.28
CA ALA A 211 19.52 -7.25 -8.12
C ALA A 211 18.91 -8.56 -7.57
N PHE A 212 17.58 -8.64 -7.49
CA PHE A 212 16.87 -9.84 -7.08
C PHE A 212 17.15 -11.03 -8.02
N LYS A 213 17.04 -10.84 -9.33
CA LYS A 213 17.35 -11.86 -10.35
C LYS A 213 18.77 -12.39 -10.23
N ASN A 214 19.72 -11.52 -9.88
CA ASN A 214 21.15 -11.86 -9.80
C ASN A 214 21.57 -12.39 -8.41
N GLY A 215 20.62 -12.73 -7.53
CA GLY A 215 20.89 -13.25 -6.20
C GLY A 215 21.51 -12.21 -5.23
N LYS A 216 21.40 -10.91 -5.56
CA LYS A 216 21.89 -9.79 -4.72
C LYS A 216 20.80 -9.23 -3.80
N ALA A 217 19.86 -10.07 -3.40
CA ALA A 217 18.80 -9.76 -2.46
C ALA A 217 18.79 -10.80 -1.32
N LYS A 218 18.72 -10.33 -0.07
CA LYS A 218 18.69 -11.18 1.12
C LYS A 218 17.28 -11.20 1.70
N LEU A 219 16.70 -12.38 1.84
CA LEU A 219 15.42 -12.54 2.54
C LEU A 219 15.59 -12.17 4.02
N LEU A 220 14.83 -11.16 4.48
CA LEU A 220 14.83 -10.70 5.87
C LEU A 220 13.70 -11.34 6.68
N SER A 221 12.51 -11.41 6.10
CA SER A 221 11.29 -11.86 6.80
C SER A 221 10.17 -12.15 5.81
N LYS A 222 9.12 -12.79 6.32
CA LYS A 222 7.80 -12.77 5.68
C LYS A 222 6.91 -11.74 6.38
N ILE A 223 6.06 -11.09 5.61
CA ILE A 223 5.02 -10.17 6.10
C ILE A 223 3.70 -10.87 5.84
N GLU A 224 3.11 -11.36 6.91
CA GLU A 224 1.93 -12.19 6.84
C GLU A 224 0.72 -11.48 7.46
N GLN A 225 -0.44 -11.78 6.88
CA GLN A 225 -1.75 -11.35 7.35
C GLN A 225 -2.57 -12.60 7.65
N THR A 226 -3.04 -12.74 8.87
CA THR A 226 -3.71 -13.95 9.34
C THR A 226 -5.06 -13.64 9.99
N ASN A 227 -5.87 -14.68 10.24
CA ASN A 227 -7.14 -14.57 10.96
C ASN A 227 -8.09 -13.51 10.36
N TYR A 228 -8.24 -13.56 9.04
CA TYR A 228 -9.17 -12.70 8.34
C TYR A 228 -10.62 -12.96 8.71
N LEU A 229 -11.37 -11.87 8.90
CA LEU A 229 -12.81 -11.87 9.09
C LEU A 229 -13.43 -10.84 8.13
N ASP A 230 -14.47 -11.25 7.42
CA ASP A 230 -15.40 -10.34 6.76
C ASP A 230 -16.47 -9.96 7.79
N ASN A 231 -16.56 -8.66 8.12
CA ASN A 231 -17.48 -8.15 9.14
C ASN A 231 -18.75 -7.52 8.52
N LYS A 232 -19.02 -7.78 7.23
CA LYS A 232 -20.25 -7.36 6.56
C LYS A 232 -21.46 -8.13 7.06
#